data_72e7342fad10a177ada37196d7bdfad7
#
_entry.id   72e7342fad10a177ada37196d7bdfad7
#
_cell.length_a   1.000
_cell.length_b   1.000
_cell.length_c   1.000
_cell.angle_alpha   90.00
_cell.angle_beta   90.00
_cell.angle_gamma   90.00
#
_symmetry.space_group_name_H-M   'P 1'
#
loop_
_entity.id
_entity.type
_entity.pdbx_description
1 polymer ?
#
loop_
_entity_poly.entity_id
_entity_poly.type
_entity_poly.pdbx_seq_one_letter_code
_entity_poly.pdbx_strand_id
1 'polypeptide(L)' 'MEMRFIAADCKLGGCPTLYATDRDTVVVQGFLITDPSALATLHLPPDESAVEIPRSLIVRAAAEL' A
#
# COMPACT_ATOMS: atom_id res chain seq x y z
N MET A 1 11.22 -12.05 6.98
CA MET A 1 11.30 -10.86 6.11
C MET A 1 11.46 -9.63 6.98
N GLU A 2 12.52 -8.90 6.77
CA GLU A 2 12.73 -7.64 7.48
C GLU A 2 12.17 -6.49 6.65
N MET A 3 11.62 -5.48 7.34
CA MET A 3 10.99 -4.35 6.68
C MET A 3 11.54 -3.03 7.26
N ARG A 4 11.85 -2.10 6.37
CA ARG A 4 12.33 -0.77 6.74
C ARG A 4 11.25 0.25 6.37
N PHE A 5 10.85 1.09 7.33
CA PHE A 5 9.89 2.16 7.09
C PHE A 5 10.38 3.12 6.00
N ILE A 6 9.49 3.47 5.06
CA ILE A 6 9.80 4.42 3.99
C ILE A 6 9.02 5.72 4.18
N ALA A 7 7.68 5.63 4.22
CA ALA A 7 6.83 6.80 4.34
C ALA A 7 5.44 6.40 4.83
N ALA A 8 4.73 7.33 5.47
CA ALA A 8 3.36 7.12 5.92
C ALA A 8 2.55 8.39 5.72
N ASP A 9 1.22 8.24 5.68
CA ASP A 9 0.27 9.34 5.62
C ASP A 9 -0.86 9.05 6.60
N CYS A 10 -1.01 9.89 7.63
CA CYS A 10 -1.98 9.68 8.71
C CYS A 10 -3.13 10.69 8.70
N LYS A 11 -3.43 11.32 7.57
CA LYS A 11 -4.38 12.42 7.51
C LYS A 11 -5.84 12.00 7.62
N LEU A 12 -6.19 10.76 7.28
CA LEU A 12 -7.57 10.31 7.13
C LEU A 12 -7.97 9.25 8.15
N GLY A 13 -7.41 9.30 9.36
CA GLY A 13 -7.82 8.42 10.45
C GLY A 13 -7.16 7.05 10.47
N GLY A 14 -6.31 6.76 9.52
CA GLY A 14 -5.44 5.59 9.50
C GLY A 14 -4.07 6.04 9.06
N CYS A 15 -3.12 5.12 9.02
CA CYS A 15 -1.76 5.45 8.60
C CYS A 15 -1.30 4.53 7.49
N PRO A 16 -1.79 4.74 6.25
CA PRO A 16 -1.19 4.05 5.11
C PRO A 16 0.32 4.25 5.11
N THR A 17 1.05 3.16 4.90
CA THR A 17 2.50 3.13 5.11
C THR A 17 3.16 2.27 4.05
N LEU A 18 4.34 2.67 3.60
CA LEU A 18 5.18 1.85 2.73
C LEU A 18 6.44 1.43 3.47
N TYR A 19 6.84 0.19 3.24
CA TYR A 19 8.06 -0.40 3.78
C TYR A 19 8.88 -1.01 2.65
N ALA A 20 10.19 -0.86 2.70
CA ALA A 20 11.10 -1.63 1.86
C ALA A 20 11.42 -2.94 2.57
N THR A 21 11.54 -4.02 1.82
CA THR A 21 11.88 -5.32 2.39
C THR A 21 13.30 -5.73 2.04
N ASP A 22 13.79 -6.78 2.67
CA ASP A 22 15.07 -7.40 2.34
C ASP A 22 15.01 -8.33 1.14
N ARG A 23 13.87 -8.36 0.41
CA ARG A 23 13.65 -9.18 -0.77
C ARG A 23 13.59 -8.38 -2.07
N ASP A 24 14.03 -7.13 -2.04
CA ASP A 24 13.92 -6.21 -3.18
C ASP A 24 12.45 -5.99 -3.58
N THR A 25 11.58 -5.90 -2.59
CA THR A 25 10.14 -5.62 -2.76
C THR A 25 9.70 -4.51 -1.82
N VAL A 26 8.46 -4.06 -2.01
CA VAL A 26 7.83 -3.04 -1.16
C VAL A 26 6.55 -3.63 -0.58
N VAL A 27 6.34 -3.42 0.72
CA VAL A 27 5.08 -3.77 1.39
C VAL A 27 4.26 -2.49 1.56
N VAL A 28 2.99 -2.53 1.18
CA VAL A 28 2.08 -1.40 1.27
C VAL A 28 0.96 -1.73 2.24
N GLN A 29 0.86 -0.95 3.30
CA GLN A 29 -0.27 -0.98 4.23
C GLN A 29 -1.22 0.14 3.85
N GLY A 30 -2.50 -0.17 3.63
CA GLY A 30 -3.46 0.82 3.18
C GLY A 30 -4.88 0.45 3.59
N PHE A 31 -5.85 1.19 3.04
CA PHE A 31 -7.25 0.98 3.35
C PHE A 31 -7.80 -0.20 2.59
N LEU A 32 -8.62 -1.00 3.26
CA LEU A 32 -9.30 -2.13 2.64
C LEU A 32 -10.24 -1.63 1.54
N ILE A 33 -10.19 -2.27 0.37
CA ILE A 33 -11.10 -1.94 -0.73
C ILE A 33 -12.39 -2.70 -0.54
N THR A 34 -13.50 -1.97 -0.44
CA THR A 34 -14.84 -2.55 -0.24
C THR A 34 -15.79 -2.23 -1.36
N ASP A 35 -15.45 -1.31 -2.26
CA ASP A 35 -16.31 -0.92 -3.38
C ASP A 35 -16.49 -2.07 -4.37
N PRO A 36 -17.73 -2.52 -4.62
CA PRO A 36 -17.96 -3.69 -5.47
C PRO A 36 -17.45 -3.53 -6.91
N SER A 37 -17.55 -2.33 -7.50
CA SER A 37 -17.07 -2.12 -8.86
C SER A 37 -15.57 -2.17 -8.94
N ALA A 38 -14.87 -1.67 -7.91
CA ALA A 38 -13.41 -1.77 -7.83
C ALA A 38 -12.97 -3.23 -7.69
N LEU A 39 -13.62 -3.97 -6.81
CA LEU A 39 -13.32 -5.40 -6.62
C LEU A 39 -13.54 -6.20 -7.89
N ALA A 40 -14.60 -5.88 -8.67
CA ALA A 40 -14.86 -6.56 -9.94
C ALA A 40 -13.76 -6.28 -10.96
N THR A 41 -13.19 -5.08 -10.96
CA THR A 41 -12.10 -4.71 -11.87
C THR A 41 -10.81 -5.44 -11.53
N LEU A 42 -10.56 -5.69 -10.25
CA LEU A 42 -9.26 -6.19 -9.78
C LEU A 42 -9.02 -7.66 -10.12
N HIS A 43 -10.08 -8.50 -10.15
CA HIS A 43 -9.95 -9.93 -10.44
C HIS A 43 -8.85 -10.59 -9.57
N LEU A 44 -8.95 -10.42 -8.24
CA LEU A 44 -7.91 -10.87 -7.31
C LEU A 44 -7.88 -12.40 -7.21
N PRO A 45 -6.71 -13.04 -7.43
CA PRO A 45 -6.53 -14.46 -7.08
C PRO A 45 -6.56 -14.66 -5.56
N PRO A 46 -6.74 -15.92 -5.09
CA PRO A 46 -6.85 -16.17 -3.64
C PRO A 46 -5.63 -15.75 -2.81
N ASP A 47 -4.45 -15.70 -3.42
CA ASP A 47 -3.21 -15.36 -2.72
C ASP A 47 -2.82 -13.89 -2.85
N GLU A 48 -3.70 -13.05 -3.42
CA GLU A 48 -3.45 -11.62 -3.57
C GLU A 48 -4.52 -10.79 -2.89
N SER A 49 -4.15 -9.56 -2.55
CA SER A 49 -5.08 -8.57 -2.06
C SER A 49 -4.67 -7.19 -2.60
N ALA A 50 -5.56 -6.23 -2.46
CA ALA A 50 -5.31 -4.87 -2.89
C ALA A 50 -5.75 -3.91 -1.80
N VAL A 51 -5.07 -2.77 -1.72
CA VAL A 51 -5.40 -1.72 -0.76
C VAL A 51 -5.38 -0.38 -1.47
N GLU A 52 -6.06 0.59 -0.88
CA GLU A 52 -6.09 1.95 -1.38
C GLU A 52 -5.23 2.84 -0.49
N ILE A 53 -4.36 3.67 -1.11
CA ILE A 53 -3.52 4.62 -0.39
C ILE A 53 -3.62 5.98 -1.08
N PRO A 54 -3.33 7.09 -0.35
CA PRO A 54 -3.26 8.41 -0.99
C PRO A 54 -2.17 8.44 -2.07
N ARG A 55 -2.48 9.06 -3.21
CA ARG A 55 -1.52 9.20 -4.31
C ARG A 55 -0.23 9.89 -3.84
N SER A 56 -0.36 10.90 -2.98
CA SER A 56 0.79 11.66 -2.47
C SER A 56 1.78 10.77 -1.72
N LEU A 57 1.32 9.67 -1.13
CA LEU A 57 2.21 8.74 -0.43
C LEU A 57 3.16 8.05 -1.40
N ILE A 58 2.66 7.64 -2.57
CA ILE A 58 3.49 7.05 -3.61
C ILE A 58 4.58 8.03 -4.06
N VAL A 59 4.21 9.29 -4.27
CA VAL A 59 5.16 10.31 -4.72
C VAL A 59 6.28 10.50 -3.69
N ARG A 60 5.93 10.60 -2.40
CA ARG A 60 6.93 10.77 -1.34
C ARG A 60 7.81 9.54 -1.18
N ALA A 61 7.20 8.35 -1.24
CA ALA A 61 7.93 7.10 -1.07
C ALA A 61 8.93 6.87 -2.19
N ALA A 62 8.61 7.26 -3.42
CA ALA A 62 9.48 7.07 -4.57
C ALA A 62 10.85 7.73 -4.38
N ALA A 63 10.89 8.86 -3.68
CA ALA A 63 12.15 9.57 -3.42
C ALA A 63 13.07 8.79 -2.47
N GLU A 64 12.52 7.90 -1.66
CA GLU A 64 13.26 7.12 -0.67
C GLU A 64 13.58 5.70 -1.14
N LEU A 65 13.06 5.30 -2.26
CA LEU A 65 13.33 3.99 -2.84
C LEU A 65 14.48 4.09 -3.87
#